data_c8af808f09178bf1eed4b7975a2d45a1
#
_entry.id   c8af808f09178bf1eed4b7975a2d45a1
#
_cell.length_a   1.000
_cell.length_b   1.000
_cell.length_c   1.000
_cell.angle_alpha   90.00
_cell.angle_beta   90.00
_cell.angle_gamma   90.00
#
_symmetry.space_group_name_H-M   'P 1'
#
loop_
_entity.id
_entity.type
_entity.pdbx_description
1 polymer ?
#
loop_
_entity_poly.entity_id
_entity_poly.type
_entity_poly.pdbx_seq_one_letter_code
_entity_poly.pdbx_strand_id
1 'polypeptide(L)'
;MTLNIHPRIPAQAAALTKALAAVLLAASVLLTGCALGGGPESPSLPRSQAVILRLAETMPENHPSAQAMAYFAEMVNRETQGRVTVKIYYNGSLGTPTEIIEQVKFGGIAMARVNVLELSEEVESIRKYFVPSNFAGGDAQTEWIHSNEETLRDECQMDRITPLVWYYPDFRCFYGTDSTFLDKKDLEGKKIESSESALMAEIFRDMGIELAGSVNTNTYKSLISGNIDGAESSFSEFICNNYDQYIHFVTKNDAWCLPD
;
A
#
# COMPACT_ATOMS: atom_id res chain seq x y z
N MET A 1 40.83 17.14 10.86
CA MET A 1 39.43 17.18 11.32
C MET A 1 38.62 16.21 10.46
N THR A 2 38.60 14.94 10.85
CA THR A 2 38.04 13.84 10.07
C THR A 2 36.58 13.63 10.53
N LEU A 3 35.63 13.95 9.66
CA LEU A 3 34.22 13.68 9.91
C LEU A 3 33.97 12.18 9.71
N ASN A 4 33.64 11.50 10.80
CA ASN A 4 33.21 10.10 10.79
C ASN A 4 31.70 10.06 10.55
N ILE A 5 31.28 9.89 9.30
CA ILE A 5 29.87 9.76 8.92
C ILE A 5 29.52 8.28 9.02
N HIS A 6 28.93 7.87 10.13
CA HIS A 6 28.24 6.58 10.19
C HIS A 6 26.93 6.69 9.40
N PRO A 7 26.67 5.87 8.38
CA PRO A 7 25.38 5.84 7.72
C PRO A 7 24.34 5.30 8.72
N ARG A 8 23.40 6.13 9.11
CA ARG A 8 22.19 5.68 9.81
C ARG A 8 21.37 4.88 8.78
N ILE A 9 21.24 3.58 8.98
CA ILE A 9 20.31 2.74 8.23
C ILE A 9 18.91 3.26 8.56
N PRO A 10 18.12 3.69 7.57
CA PRO A 10 16.77 4.18 7.82
C PRO A 10 15.91 3.08 8.45
N ALA A 11 15.00 3.45 9.33
CA ALA A 11 14.11 2.54 10.07
C ALA A 11 13.34 1.56 9.15
N GLN A 12 13.11 1.95 7.90
CA GLN A 12 12.50 1.14 6.85
C GLN A 12 13.32 -0.12 6.51
N ALA A 13 14.66 -0.08 6.57
CA ALA A 13 15.48 -1.26 6.34
C ALA A 13 15.35 -2.29 7.47
N ALA A 14 15.08 -1.84 8.70
CA ALA A 14 14.85 -2.71 9.85
C ALA A 14 13.47 -3.39 9.80
N ALA A 15 12.46 -2.73 9.24
CA ALA A 15 11.13 -3.31 9.03
C ALA A 15 11.18 -4.42 7.95
N LEU A 16 11.91 -4.19 6.85
CA LEU A 16 12.10 -5.20 5.81
C LEU A 16 12.77 -6.48 6.33
N THR A 17 13.77 -6.34 7.22
CA THR A 17 14.43 -7.51 7.82
C THR A 17 13.53 -8.31 8.76
N LYS A 18 12.60 -7.65 9.48
CA LYS A 18 11.60 -8.33 10.32
C LYS A 18 10.54 -9.05 9.47
N ALA A 19 10.07 -8.45 8.38
CA ALA A 19 9.15 -9.09 7.45
C ALA A 19 9.79 -10.33 6.78
N LEU A 20 11.07 -10.25 6.41
CA LEU A 20 11.82 -11.37 5.87
C LEU A 20 11.95 -12.52 6.87
N ALA A 21 12.15 -12.21 8.17
CA ALA A 21 12.23 -13.20 9.23
C ALA A 21 10.89 -13.94 9.45
N ALA A 22 9.76 -13.26 9.28
CA ALA A 22 8.43 -13.87 9.41
C ALA A 22 8.13 -14.84 8.26
N VAL A 23 8.51 -14.51 7.03
CA VAL A 23 8.39 -15.40 5.86
C VAL A 23 9.29 -16.63 6.00
N LEU A 24 10.49 -16.47 6.57
CA LEU A 24 11.42 -17.59 6.83
C LEU A 24 10.92 -18.51 7.95
N LEU A 25 10.21 -17.95 8.95
CA LEU A 25 9.64 -18.76 10.05
C LEU A 25 8.44 -19.60 9.56
N ALA A 26 7.58 -19.04 8.70
CA ALA A 26 6.46 -19.76 8.11
C ALA A 26 6.91 -20.92 7.20
N ALA A 27 8.02 -20.73 6.46
CA ALA A 27 8.62 -21.77 5.63
C ALA A 27 9.28 -22.90 6.45
N SER A 28 9.76 -22.62 7.68
CA SER A 28 10.42 -23.61 8.52
C SER A 28 9.46 -24.58 9.24
N VAL A 29 8.21 -24.17 9.48
CA VAL A 29 7.20 -25.01 10.14
C VAL A 29 6.67 -26.13 9.24
N LEU A 30 6.78 -25.99 7.92
CA LEU A 30 6.36 -27.02 6.95
C LEU A 30 7.40 -28.11 6.69
N LEU A 31 8.60 -28.05 7.30
CA LEU A 31 9.74 -28.93 7.02
C LEU A 31 10.14 -29.86 8.17
N THR A 32 9.41 -29.92 9.28
CA THR A 32 9.66 -30.88 10.37
C THR A 32 8.99 -32.22 10.14
N GLY A 33 9.49 -32.96 9.17
CA GLY A 33 9.16 -34.37 8.94
C GLY A 33 10.43 -35.18 8.69
N CYS A 34 10.93 -35.84 9.74
CA CYS A 34 11.86 -36.97 9.77
C CYS A 34 13.13 -36.93 8.90
N ALA A 35 14.28 -36.67 9.53
CA ALA A 35 15.52 -37.32 9.17
C ALA A 35 16.46 -37.39 10.37
N LEU A 36 16.66 -38.53 10.93
CA LEU A 36 17.79 -38.89 11.83
C LEU A 36 19.01 -39.22 10.94
N GLY A 37 20.13 -38.53 11.18
CA GLY A 37 21.47 -39.02 10.86
C GLY A 37 22.23 -38.31 9.73
N GLY A 38 23.28 -37.56 10.11
CA GLY A 38 24.36 -37.16 9.23
C GLY A 38 24.67 -35.66 9.25
N GLY A 39 25.87 -35.27 9.53
CA GLY A 39 26.53 -34.00 9.76
C GLY A 39 26.08 -32.71 9.04
N PRO A 40 26.65 -31.54 9.36
CA PRO A 40 26.10 -30.25 9.03
C PRO A 40 26.41 -29.83 7.58
N GLU A 41 25.74 -30.42 6.63
CA GLU A 41 25.58 -29.82 5.30
C GLU A 41 24.14 -29.34 5.20
N SER A 42 23.94 -28.02 5.10
CA SER A 42 22.64 -27.46 4.80
C SER A 42 22.12 -28.08 3.49
N PRO A 43 21.01 -28.82 3.49
CA PRO A 43 20.52 -29.45 2.27
C PRO A 43 20.09 -28.32 1.30
N SER A 44 20.86 -28.13 0.24
CA SER A 44 20.40 -27.35 -0.89
C SER A 44 19.24 -28.12 -1.52
N LEU A 45 18.02 -27.61 -1.37
CA LEU A 45 16.86 -28.17 -2.06
C LEU A 45 17.13 -28.18 -3.56
N PRO A 46 16.79 -29.26 -4.28
CA PRO A 46 16.90 -29.28 -5.74
C PRO A 46 16.10 -28.12 -6.32
N ARG A 47 16.59 -27.46 -7.38
CA ARG A 47 15.86 -26.36 -8.08
C ARG A 47 14.41 -26.70 -8.47
N SER A 48 14.07 -27.98 -8.57
CA SER A 48 12.72 -28.48 -8.84
C SER A 48 11.73 -28.29 -7.68
N GLN A 49 12.18 -27.84 -6.50
CA GLN A 49 11.33 -27.58 -5.32
C GLN A 49 11.29 -26.10 -4.92
N ALA A 50 11.67 -25.19 -5.83
CA ALA A 50 11.55 -23.76 -5.59
C ALA A 50 10.07 -23.38 -5.42
N VAL A 51 9.76 -22.68 -4.32
CA VAL A 51 8.42 -22.17 -4.02
C VAL A 51 8.20 -20.88 -4.83
N ILE A 52 7.10 -20.83 -5.58
CA ILE A 52 6.69 -19.61 -6.29
C ILE A 52 5.51 -18.99 -5.53
N LEU A 53 5.71 -17.79 -5.02
CA LEU A 53 4.67 -16.99 -4.38
C LEU A 53 4.16 -15.95 -5.38
N ARG A 54 2.84 -15.93 -5.60
CA ARG A 54 2.21 -14.92 -6.44
C ARG A 54 1.91 -13.68 -5.60
N LEU A 55 2.34 -12.51 -6.11
CA LEU A 55 2.05 -11.19 -5.53
C LEU A 55 1.21 -10.41 -6.52
N ALA A 56 0.03 -9.97 -6.10
CA ALA A 56 -0.82 -9.08 -6.86
C ALA A 56 -0.47 -7.61 -6.60
N GLU A 57 -0.33 -6.84 -7.67
CA GLU A 57 -0.09 -5.40 -7.66
C GLU A 57 -1.08 -4.71 -8.60
N THR A 58 -1.84 -3.74 -8.07
CA THR A 58 -2.85 -3.04 -8.87
C THR A 58 -2.26 -1.94 -9.74
N MET A 59 -1.12 -1.38 -9.34
CA MET A 59 -0.45 -0.31 -10.06
C MET A 59 0.37 -0.81 -11.26
N PRO A 60 0.65 0.07 -12.23
CA PRO A 60 1.54 -0.24 -13.35
C PRO A 60 2.99 -0.40 -12.88
N GLU A 61 3.78 -1.14 -13.64
CA GLU A 61 5.17 -1.50 -13.29
C GLU A 61 6.08 -0.29 -13.04
N ASN A 62 5.81 0.85 -13.68
CA ASN A 62 6.56 2.08 -13.48
C ASN A 62 6.15 2.87 -12.23
N HIS A 63 5.10 2.45 -11.52
CA HIS A 63 4.68 3.11 -10.28
C HIS A 63 5.69 2.82 -9.15
N PRO A 64 6.01 3.81 -8.28
CA PRO A 64 6.96 3.62 -7.17
C PRO A 64 6.64 2.44 -6.25
N SER A 65 5.37 2.21 -5.91
CA SER A 65 4.95 1.05 -5.12
C SER A 65 5.27 -0.26 -5.83
N ALA A 66 5.00 -0.34 -7.14
CA ALA A 66 5.30 -1.52 -7.94
C ALA A 66 6.81 -1.80 -8.03
N GLN A 67 7.64 -0.75 -8.12
CA GLN A 67 9.09 -0.88 -8.07
C GLN A 67 9.58 -1.36 -6.70
N ALA A 68 8.95 -0.91 -5.61
CA ALA A 68 9.24 -1.42 -4.27
C ALA A 68 8.92 -2.91 -4.15
N MET A 69 7.81 -3.38 -4.75
CA MET A 69 7.48 -4.81 -4.81
C MET A 69 8.48 -5.60 -5.66
N ALA A 70 9.00 -5.03 -6.76
CA ALA A 70 10.05 -5.66 -7.56
C ALA A 70 11.35 -5.83 -6.75
N TYR A 71 11.74 -4.81 -6.00
CA TYR A 71 12.88 -4.88 -5.10
C TYR A 71 12.68 -5.92 -3.99
N PHE A 72 11.49 -5.96 -3.38
CA PHE A 72 11.13 -6.99 -2.40
C PHE A 72 11.28 -8.40 -2.99
N ALA A 73 10.77 -8.63 -4.19
CA ALA A 73 10.86 -9.93 -4.87
C ALA A 73 12.31 -10.35 -5.13
N GLU A 74 13.16 -9.41 -5.55
CA GLU A 74 14.59 -9.63 -5.73
C GLU A 74 15.27 -10.00 -4.40
N MET A 75 14.97 -9.26 -3.33
CA MET A 75 15.53 -9.51 -2.00
C MET A 75 15.13 -10.89 -1.48
N VAL A 76 13.86 -11.29 -1.60
CA VAL A 76 13.38 -12.62 -1.20
C VAL A 76 14.13 -13.72 -1.98
N ASN A 77 14.28 -13.56 -3.28
CA ASN A 77 15.02 -14.55 -4.10
C ASN A 77 16.47 -14.67 -3.67
N ARG A 78 17.15 -13.54 -3.46
CA ARG A 78 18.55 -13.49 -3.02
C ARG A 78 18.75 -14.10 -1.64
N GLU A 79 17.97 -13.66 -0.64
CA GLU A 79 18.12 -14.13 0.75
C GLU A 79 17.72 -15.60 0.92
N THR A 80 16.84 -16.10 0.07
CA THR A 80 16.50 -17.52 0.04
C THR A 80 17.40 -18.36 -0.87
N GLN A 81 18.39 -17.74 -1.52
CA GLN A 81 19.28 -18.41 -2.49
C GLN A 81 18.48 -19.11 -3.62
N GLY A 82 17.42 -18.46 -4.09
CA GLY A 82 16.54 -18.97 -5.15
C GLY A 82 15.54 -20.04 -4.70
N ARG A 83 15.44 -20.35 -3.43
CA ARG A 83 14.45 -21.31 -2.90
C ARG A 83 13.02 -20.75 -2.93
N VAL A 84 12.86 -19.44 -2.84
CA VAL A 84 11.58 -18.74 -2.96
C VAL A 84 11.69 -17.70 -4.06
N THR A 85 10.72 -17.68 -4.95
CA THR A 85 10.58 -16.67 -6.00
C THR A 85 9.22 -16.00 -5.84
N VAL A 86 9.21 -14.68 -5.70
CA VAL A 86 7.99 -13.88 -5.74
C VAL A 86 7.75 -13.46 -7.19
N LYS A 87 6.61 -13.90 -7.75
CA LYS A 87 6.17 -13.51 -9.09
C LYS A 87 5.12 -12.43 -8.98
N ILE A 88 5.43 -11.23 -9.46
CA ILE A 88 4.54 -10.09 -9.40
C ILE A 88 3.63 -10.05 -10.63
N TYR A 89 2.38 -9.70 -10.41
CA TYR A 89 1.34 -9.52 -11.43
C TYR A 89 0.82 -8.09 -11.32
N TYR A 90 1.24 -7.23 -12.24
CA TYR A 90 0.95 -5.79 -12.28
C TYR A 90 -0.40 -5.46 -12.92
N ASN A 91 -0.78 -4.17 -12.83
CA ASN A 91 -1.96 -3.58 -13.49
C ASN A 91 -3.28 -4.25 -13.10
N GLY A 92 -3.43 -4.75 -11.88
CA GLY A 92 -4.65 -5.44 -11.48
C GLY A 92 -4.95 -6.69 -12.29
N SER A 93 -3.93 -7.32 -12.92
CA SER A 93 -4.11 -8.48 -13.81
C SER A 93 -4.65 -9.73 -13.12
N LEU A 94 -4.68 -9.76 -11.79
CA LEU A 94 -5.29 -10.83 -10.97
C LEU A 94 -6.67 -10.47 -10.42
N GLY A 95 -7.20 -9.30 -10.75
CA GLY A 95 -8.52 -8.84 -10.34
C GLY A 95 -8.53 -7.42 -9.79
N THR A 96 -9.70 -6.97 -9.37
CA THR A 96 -9.89 -5.72 -8.62
C THR A 96 -9.27 -5.83 -7.22
N PRO A 97 -9.02 -4.71 -6.52
CA PRO A 97 -8.48 -4.74 -5.14
C PRO A 97 -9.28 -5.68 -4.22
N THR A 98 -10.61 -5.59 -4.21
CA THR A 98 -11.48 -6.45 -3.41
C THR A 98 -11.31 -7.94 -3.76
N GLU A 99 -11.33 -8.29 -5.05
CA GLU A 99 -11.13 -9.68 -5.49
C GLU A 99 -9.74 -10.21 -5.12
N ILE A 100 -8.72 -9.36 -5.18
CA ILE A 100 -7.35 -9.69 -4.79
C ILE A 100 -7.28 -9.97 -3.28
N ILE A 101 -7.88 -9.12 -2.44
CA ILE A 101 -7.93 -9.31 -0.98
C ILE A 101 -8.64 -10.63 -0.65
N GLU A 102 -9.78 -10.90 -1.26
CA GLU A 102 -10.49 -12.18 -1.09
C GLU A 102 -9.62 -13.38 -1.49
N GLN A 103 -8.91 -13.30 -2.61
CA GLN A 103 -8.02 -14.37 -3.04
C GLN A 103 -6.87 -14.61 -2.05
N VAL A 104 -6.35 -13.57 -1.40
CA VAL A 104 -5.36 -13.71 -0.33
C VAL A 104 -5.99 -14.38 0.89
N LYS A 105 -7.19 -13.96 1.32
CA LYS A 105 -7.92 -14.56 2.46
C LYS A 105 -8.16 -16.06 2.27
N PHE A 106 -8.42 -16.51 1.04
CA PHE A 106 -8.67 -17.92 0.71
C PHE A 106 -7.43 -18.68 0.21
N GLY A 107 -6.26 -18.06 0.16
CA GLY A 107 -5.01 -18.68 -0.27
C GLY A 107 -4.90 -18.89 -1.78
N GLY A 108 -5.75 -18.25 -2.58
CA GLY A 108 -5.67 -18.26 -4.04
C GLY A 108 -4.46 -17.51 -4.57
N ILE A 109 -4.07 -16.43 -3.90
CA ILE A 109 -2.84 -15.65 -4.12
C ILE A 109 -2.05 -15.62 -2.81
N ALA A 110 -0.73 -15.67 -2.87
CA ALA A 110 0.10 -15.73 -1.67
C ALA A 110 0.18 -14.38 -0.94
N MET A 111 0.21 -13.28 -1.67
CA MET A 111 0.33 -11.92 -1.12
C MET A 111 -0.16 -10.87 -2.12
N ALA A 112 -0.46 -9.69 -1.61
CA ALA A 112 -0.85 -8.54 -2.41
C ALA A 112 -0.30 -7.26 -1.79
N ARG A 113 -0.08 -6.25 -2.61
CA ARG A 113 -0.01 -4.86 -2.17
C ARG A 113 -1.39 -4.25 -2.38
N VAL A 114 -1.94 -3.69 -1.34
CA VAL A 114 -3.24 -3.01 -1.35
C VAL A 114 -3.17 -1.74 -0.51
N ASN A 115 -3.95 -0.73 -0.86
CA ASN A 115 -4.06 0.47 -0.04
C ASN A 115 -5.06 0.25 1.09
N VAL A 116 -4.89 0.96 2.19
CA VAL A 116 -5.77 0.88 3.35
C VAL A 116 -7.23 1.23 3.03
N LEU A 117 -7.48 2.01 1.97
CA LEU A 117 -8.84 2.31 1.53
C LEU A 117 -9.60 1.03 1.18
N GLU A 118 -9.00 0.17 0.35
CA GLU A 118 -9.58 -1.11 -0.05
C GLU A 118 -9.51 -2.13 1.07
N LEU A 119 -8.40 -2.16 1.82
CA LEU A 119 -8.25 -3.08 2.95
C LEU A 119 -9.31 -2.85 4.02
N SER A 120 -9.67 -1.60 4.31
CA SER A 120 -10.67 -1.25 5.31
C SER A 120 -12.12 -1.58 4.90
N GLU A 121 -12.38 -1.90 3.64
CA GLU A 121 -13.66 -2.46 3.20
C GLU A 121 -13.81 -3.92 3.64
N GLU A 122 -12.70 -4.67 3.62
CA GLU A 122 -12.65 -6.09 3.95
C GLU A 122 -12.34 -6.37 5.43
N VAL A 123 -11.69 -5.41 6.10
CA VAL A 123 -11.35 -5.44 7.53
C VAL A 123 -11.89 -4.17 8.17
N GLU A 124 -13.20 -4.15 8.41
CA GLU A 124 -13.90 -2.95 8.89
C GLU A 124 -13.35 -2.44 10.23
N SER A 125 -12.85 -3.34 11.06
CA SER A 125 -12.33 -3.01 12.40
C SER A 125 -11.15 -2.05 12.38
N ILE A 126 -10.34 -2.01 11.30
CA ILE A 126 -9.19 -1.10 11.20
C ILE A 126 -9.59 0.31 10.73
N ARG A 127 -10.76 0.51 10.11
CA ARG A 127 -11.18 1.80 9.54
C ARG A 127 -11.05 2.96 10.52
N LYS A 128 -11.44 2.74 11.78
CA LYS A 128 -11.36 3.74 12.86
C LYS A 128 -9.96 4.31 13.09
N TYR A 129 -8.92 3.59 12.74
CA TYR A 129 -7.52 4.00 12.92
C TYR A 129 -6.99 4.88 11.77
N PHE A 130 -7.76 5.01 10.70
CA PHE A 130 -7.36 5.79 9.52
C PHE A 130 -8.20 7.03 9.30
N VAL A 131 -9.15 7.33 10.17
CA VAL A 131 -9.95 8.57 10.14
C VAL A 131 -9.08 9.74 10.61
N PRO A 132 -8.84 10.76 9.77
CA PRO A 132 -7.91 11.86 10.07
C PRO A 132 -8.26 12.66 11.31
N SER A 133 -9.56 12.85 11.59
CA SER A 133 -10.03 13.63 12.76
C SER A 133 -9.55 13.06 14.10
N ASN A 134 -9.04 11.84 14.14
CA ASN A 134 -8.49 11.21 15.33
C ASN A 134 -7.03 11.65 15.63
N PHE A 135 -6.40 12.41 14.72
CA PHE A 135 -4.98 12.75 14.78
C PHE A 135 -4.75 14.25 14.61
N ALA A 136 -3.61 14.72 15.05
CA ALA A 136 -3.18 16.11 14.91
C ALA A 136 -2.58 16.41 13.49
N GLY A 137 -2.73 15.48 12.54
CA GLY A 137 -2.22 15.55 11.18
C GLY A 137 -1.58 14.22 10.74
N GLY A 138 -1.15 14.14 9.50
CA GLY A 138 -0.62 12.93 8.88
C GLY A 138 0.64 12.39 9.56
N ASP A 139 1.53 13.25 10.05
CA ASP A 139 2.73 12.79 10.77
C ASP A 139 2.37 12.07 12.08
N ALA A 140 1.41 12.63 12.84
CA ALA A 140 0.93 12.00 14.08
C ALA A 140 0.22 10.67 13.82
N GLN A 141 -0.51 10.58 12.72
CA GLN A 141 -1.14 9.33 12.26
C GLN A 141 -0.07 8.29 11.89
N THR A 142 0.95 8.68 11.14
CA THR A 142 2.07 7.82 10.74
C THR A 142 2.80 7.25 11.97
N GLU A 143 3.13 8.11 12.93
CA GLU A 143 3.79 7.70 14.17
C GLU A 143 2.93 6.71 14.97
N TRP A 144 1.61 6.97 15.04
CA TRP A 144 0.68 6.08 15.73
C TRP A 144 0.64 4.70 15.06
N ILE A 145 0.53 4.64 13.72
CA ILE A 145 0.49 3.38 12.96
C ILE A 145 1.76 2.57 13.23
N HIS A 146 2.94 3.17 13.13
CA HIS A 146 4.20 2.47 13.40
C HIS A 146 4.31 1.98 14.85
N SER A 147 3.74 2.73 15.79
CA SER A 147 3.74 2.35 17.21
C SER A 147 2.72 1.25 17.52
N ASN A 148 1.74 1.01 16.65
CA ASN A 148 0.62 0.10 16.88
C ASN A 148 0.49 -0.99 15.78
N GLU A 149 1.58 -1.30 15.09
CA GLU A 149 1.58 -2.32 14.01
C GLU A 149 1.08 -3.70 14.50
N GLU A 150 1.35 -4.08 15.74
CA GLU A 150 0.88 -5.32 16.33
C GLU A 150 -0.65 -5.33 16.47
N THR A 151 -1.23 -4.24 16.98
CA THR A 151 -2.69 -4.09 17.09
C THR A 151 -3.37 -4.17 15.73
N LEU A 152 -2.83 -3.48 14.73
CA LEU A 152 -3.36 -3.53 13.36
C LEU A 152 -3.23 -4.93 12.74
N ARG A 153 -2.14 -5.60 13.04
CA ARG A 153 -1.92 -6.99 12.60
C ARG A 153 -2.95 -7.94 13.20
N ASP A 154 -3.21 -7.83 14.51
CA ASP A 154 -4.17 -8.68 15.20
C ASP A 154 -5.59 -8.47 14.65
N GLU A 155 -5.99 -7.22 14.41
CA GLU A 155 -7.29 -6.89 13.79
C GLU A 155 -7.41 -7.52 12.39
N CYS A 156 -6.39 -7.39 11.55
CA CYS A 156 -6.38 -8.00 10.22
C CYS A 156 -6.37 -9.53 10.25
N GLN A 157 -5.70 -10.15 11.22
CA GLN A 157 -5.63 -11.60 11.33
C GLN A 157 -6.99 -12.24 11.67
N MET A 158 -7.88 -11.52 12.34
CA MET A 158 -9.25 -11.98 12.55
C MET A 158 -9.99 -12.19 11.22
N ASP A 159 -9.64 -11.42 10.20
CA ASP A 159 -10.15 -11.53 8.84
C ASP A 159 -9.23 -12.34 7.90
N ARG A 160 -8.31 -13.14 8.45
CA ARG A 160 -7.38 -14.02 7.71
C ARG A 160 -6.38 -13.27 6.82
N ILE A 161 -6.06 -12.04 7.17
CA ILE A 161 -5.06 -11.22 6.50
C ILE A 161 -3.92 -10.97 7.47
N THR A 162 -2.69 -11.14 7.02
CA THR A 162 -1.50 -10.82 7.83
C THR A 162 -0.72 -9.70 7.15
N PRO A 163 -0.82 -8.47 7.63
CA PRO A 163 0.04 -7.40 7.16
C PRO A 163 1.51 -7.75 7.40
N LEU A 164 2.33 -7.59 6.38
CA LEU A 164 3.76 -7.80 6.45
C LEU A 164 4.47 -6.50 6.82
N VAL A 165 4.00 -5.39 6.28
CA VAL A 165 4.54 -4.05 6.49
C VAL A 165 3.47 -3.02 6.17
N TRP A 166 3.50 -1.90 6.90
CA TRP A 166 2.77 -0.69 6.55
C TRP A 166 3.76 0.32 6.02
N TYR A 167 3.51 0.88 4.84
CA TYR A 167 4.38 1.89 4.27
C TYR A 167 3.58 2.96 3.52
N TYR A 168 4.19 4.13 3.37
CA TYR A 168 3.58 5.27 2.72
C TYR A 168 4.28 5.48 1.39
N PRO A 169 3.59 5.28 0.26
CA PRO A 169 4.21 5.43 -1.05
C PRO A 169 4.62 6.88 -1.31
N ASP A 170 3.77 7.83 -0.94
CA ASP A 170 4.00 9.27 -1.03
C ASP A 170 2.90 10.07 -0.30
N PHE A 171 2.82 11.39 -0.55
CA PHE A 171 1.76 12.24 -0.02
C PHE A 171 0.51 12.20 -0.89
N ARG A 172 -0.63 12.49 -0.27
CA ARG A 172 -1.91 12.72 -0.96
C ARG A 172 -1.98 14.15 -1.47
N CYS A 173 -2.74 14.38 -2.54
CA CYS A 173 -2.90 15.71 -3.10
C CYS A 173 -4.30 15.94 -3.65
N PHE A 174 -4.75 17.20 -3.57
CA PHE A 174 -5.90 17.70 -4.31
C PHE A 174 -5.43 18.41 -5.57
N TYR A 175 -6.16 18.26 -6.65
CA TYR A 175 -5.84 18.91 -7.92
C TYR A 175 -7.08 19.25 -8.74
N GLY A 176 -6.98 20.27 -9.56
CA GLY A 176 -8.04 20.74 -10.45
C GLY A 176 -7.51 21.56 -11.62
N THR A 177 -8.36 21.82 -12.62
CA THR A 177 -7.97 22.62 -13.80
C THR A 177 -7.88 24.10 -13.49
N ASP A 178 -8.84 24.64 -12.75
CA ASP A 178 -9.02 26.08 -12.55
C ASP A 178 -9.03 26.49 -11.06
N SER A 179 -8.89 25.54 -10.14
CA SER A 179 -9.02 25.77 -8.71
C SER A 179 -7.77 25.33 -7.96
N THR A 180 -7.30 26.20 -7.06
CA THR A 180 -6.35 25.84 -6.02
C THR A 180 -7.13 25.51 -4.75
N PHE A 181 -6.86 24.39 -4.14
CA PHE A 181 -7.46 23.96 -2.86
C PHE A 181 -6.45 24.19 -1.75
N LEU A 182 -6.32 25.44 -1.27
CA LEU A 182 -5.28 25.83 -0.32
C LEU A 182 -5.65 25.56 1.12
N ASP A 183 -6.95 25.58 1.43
CA ASP A 183 -7.44 25.27 2.76
C ASP A 183 -8.78 24.51 2.71
N LYS A 184 -9.26 24.07 3.89
CA LYS A 184 -10.51 23.32 4.00
C LYS A 184 -11.72 24.06 3.40
N LYS A 185 -11.76 25.38 3.45
CA LYS A 185 -12.90 26.18 2.97
C LYS A 185 -13.01 26.12 1.46
N ASP A 186 -11.89 25.99 0.75
CA ASP A 186 -11.86 25.85 -0.70
C ASP A 186 -12.49 24.53 -1.15
N LEU A 187 -12.52 23.52 -0.28
CA LEU A 187 -13.06 22.19 -0.52
C LEU A 187 -14.52 22.04 -0.09
N GLU A 188 -15.05 22.91 0.78
CA GLU A 188 -16.43 22.81 1.28
C GLU A 188 -17.43 22.92 0.14
N GLY A 189 -18.32 21.91 0.03
CA GLY A 189 -19.34 21.83 -1.01
C GLY A 189 -18.80 21.54 -2.42
N LYS A 190 -17.51 21.27 -2.55
CA LYS A 190 -16.91 20.87 -3.81
C LYS A 190 -17.14 19.40 -4.11
N LYS A 191 -17.34 19.10 -5.37
CA LYS A 191 -17.48 17.74 -5.89
C LYS A 191 -16.12 17.23 -6.34
N ILE A 192 -15.51 16.39 -5.50
CA ILE A 192 -14.14 15.89 -5.68
C ILE A 192 -14.17 14.41 -5.99
N GLU A 193 -13.51 13.99 -7.08
CA GLU A 193 -13.32 12.58 -7.42
C GLU A 193 -12.21 11.97 -6.56
N SER A 194 -12.50 10.84 -5.96
CA SER A 194 -11.52 10.01 -5.23
C SER A 194 -11.97 8.56 -5.18
N SER A 195 -11.27 7.69 -4.44
CA SER A 195 -11.67 6.30 -4.22
C SER A 195 -13.05 6.20 -3.58
N GLU A 196 -13.90 5.30 -4.08
CA GLU A 196 -15.25 5.02 -3.56
C GLU A 196 -15.23 4.12 -2.32
N SER A 197 -14.28 4.30 -1.41
CA SER A 197 -14.25 3.55 -0.17
C SER A 197 -15.10 4.20 0.92
N ALA A 198 -15.61 3.40 1.86
CA ALA A 198 -16.34 3.92 3.02
C ALA A 198 -15.46 4.83 3.88
N LEU A 199 -14.16 4.52 3.99
CA LEU A 199 -13.20 5.37 4.68
C LEU A 199 -13.09 6.74 4.00
N MET A 200 -12.95 6.80 2.67
CA MET A 200 -12.88 8.07 1.95
C MET A 200 -14.19 8.85 2.05
N ALA A 201 -15.33 8.16 1.97
CA ALA A 201 -16.63 8.79 2.16
C ALA A 201 -16.78 9.41 3.56
N GLU A 202 -16.24 8.77 4.59
CA GLU A 202 -16.21 9.32 5.95
C GLU A 202 -15.30 10.55 6.05
N ILE A 203 -14.08 10.48 5.50
CA ILE A 203 -13.13 11.60 5.46
C ILE A 203 -13.76 12.81 4.75
N PHE A 204 -14.35 12.62 3.60
CA PHE A 204 -14.92 13.71 2.81
C PHE A 204 -16.16 14.31 3.48
N ARG A 205 -17.01 13.48 4.07
CA ARG A 205 -18.15 13.95 4.86
C ARG A 205 -17.71 14.88 6.01
N ASP A 206 -16.66 14.50 6.75
CA ASP A 206 -16.14 15.29 7.87
C ASP A 206 -15.49 16.61 7.39
N MET A 207 -15.06 16.66 6.15
CA MET A 207 -14.54 17.85 5.50
C MET A 207 -15.59 18.71 4.80
N GLY A 208 -16.81 18.22 4.65
CA GLY A 208 -17.87 18.89 3.89
C GLY A 208 -17.67 18.82 2.38
N ILE A 209 -16.95 17.81 1.88
CA ILE A 209 -16.68 17.54 0.47
C ILE A 209 -17.74 16.58 -0.08
N GLU A 210 -18.23 16.81 -1.29
CA GLU A 210 -19.04 15.85 -2.02
C GLU A 210 -18.12 14.84 -2.72
N LEU A 211 -18.18 13.58 -2.30
CA LEU A 211 -17.44 12.52 -2.98
C LEU A 211 -18.07 12.20 -4.33
N ALA A 212 -17.37 12.51 -5.40
CA ALA A 212 -17.67 11.97 -6.72
C ALA A 212 -16.90 10.66 -6.88
N GLY A 213 -17.63 9.57 -6.99
CA GLY A 213 -17.01 8.28 -7.21
C GLY A 213 -16.26 8.21 -8.54
N SER A 214 -15.26 7.36 -8.59
CA SER A 214 -14.48 7.07 -9.79
C SER A 214 -15.36 6.27 -10.78
N VAL A 215 -16.19 6.99 -11.52
CA VAL A 215 -17.05 6.38 -12.54
C VAL A 215 -16.21 6.14 -13.79
N ASN A 216 -15.46 5.06 -13.91
CA ASN A 216 -14.86 4.52 -15.17
C ASN A 216 -14.53 5.54 -16.28
N THR A 217 -14.50 6.81 -15.94
CA THR A 217 -14.30 7.95 -16.79
C THR A 217 -12.93 8.52 -16.49
N ASN A 218 -12.27 8.88 -17.52
CA ASN A 218 -11.01 9.60 -17.43
C ASN A 218 -11.21 10.88 -16.58
N THR A 219 -10.62 10.91 -15.40
CA THR A 219 -10.66 12.03 -14.42
C THR A 219 -10.43 13.38 -15.11
N TYR A 220 -9.48 13.44 -16.06
CA TYR A 220 -9.21 14.63 -16.84
C TYR A 220 -10.44 15.11 -17.63
N LYS A 221 -11.19 14.21 -18.28
CA LYS A 221 -12.43 14.59 -19.00
C LYS A 221 -13.49 15.10 -18.04
N SER A 222 -13.62 14.51 -16.86
CA SER A 222 -14.57 14.94 -15.84
C SER A 222 -14.24 16.35 -15.34
N LEU A 223 -12.95 16.66 -15.17
CA LEU A 223 -12.47 17.99 -14.78
C LEU A 223 -12.79 19.04 -15.86
N ILE A 224 -12.36 18.83 -17.11
CA ILE A 224 -12.58 19.82 -18.19
C ILE A 224 -14.03 19.99 -18.59
N SER A 225 -14.88 18.99 -18.36
CA SER A 225 -16.33 19.12 -18.61
C SER A 225 -17.09 19.77 -17.47
N GLY A 226 -16.43 20.04 -16.33
CA GLY A 226 -17.07 20.59 -15.13
C GLY A 226 -17.99 19.61 -14.40
N ASN A 227 -17.88 18.30 -14.67
CA ASN A 227 -18.64 17.26 -13.97
C ASN A 227 -18.15 17.09 -12.52
N ILE A 228 -16.89 17.43 -12.26
CA ILE A 228 -16.26 17.49 -10.95
C ILE A 228 -15.49 18.80 -10.81
N ASP A 229 -15.34 19.30 -9.58
CA ASP A 229 -14.57 20.52 -9.29
C ASP A 229 -13.08 20.24 -9.13
N GLY A 230 -12.73 19.02 -8.76
CA GLY A 230 -11.36 18.58 -8.53
C GLY A 230 -11.27 17.06 -8.35
N ALA A 231 -10.05 16.61 -8.10
CA ALA A 231 -9.80 15.21 -7.75
C ALA A 231 -8.76 15.10 -6.63
N GLU A 232 -8.73 13.95 -5.99
CA GLU A 232 -7.81 13.62 -4.91
C GLU A 232 -7.20 12.24 -5.16
N SER A 233 -5.89 12.14 -5.06
CA SER A 233 -5.16 10.86 -5.14
C SER A 233 -3.77 10.97 -4.51
N SER A 234 -2.97 9.90 -4.59
CA SER A 234 -1.54 9.99 -4.31
C SER A 234 -0.83 10.81 -5.39
N PHE A 235 0.26 11.48 -5.04
CA PHE A 235 1.04 12.25 -6.00
C PHE A 235 1.69 11.36 -7.06
N SER A 236 2.12 10.17 -6.69
CA SER A 236 2.62 9.18 -7.65
C SER A 236 1.57 8.78 -8.67
N GLU A 237 0.33 8.59 -8.25
CA GLU A 237 -0.78 8.29 -9.15
C GLU A 237 -1.08 9.46 -10.09
N PHE A 238 -1.09 10.69 -9.57
CA PHE A 238 -1.22 11.92 -10.37
C PHE A 238 -0.17 11.97 -11.49
N ILE A 239 1.11 11.70 -11.18
CA ILE A 239 2.20 11.69 -12.16
C ILE A 239 2.10 10.48 -13.11
N CYS A 240 1.84 9.28 -12.62
CA CYS A 240 1.76 8.08 -13.46
C CYS A 240 0.61 8.12 -14.47
N ASN A 241 -0.46 8.85 -14.17
CA ASN A 241 -1.57 9.13 -15.09
C ASN A 241 -1.30 10.30 -16.04
N ASN A 242 -0.11 10.92 -15.97
CA ASN A 242 0.30 12.08 -16.76
C ASN A 242 -0.63 13.30 -16.61
N TYR A 243 -1.25 13.46 -15.44
CA TYR A 243 -2.13 14.61 -15.18
C TYR A 243 -1.35 15.93 -15.11
N ASP A 244 -0.06 15.89 -14.79
CA ASP A 244 0.87 17.02 -14.80
C ASP A 244 0.98 17.73 -16.16
N GLN A 245 0.62 17.04 -17.26
CA GLN A 245 0.60 17.64 -18.61
C GLN A 245 -0.57 18.62 -18.81
N TYR A 246 -1.61 18.52 -18.00
CA TYR A 246 -2.86 19.25 -18.20
C TYR A 246 -3.32 20.02 -16.97
N ILE A 247 -2.88 19.61 -15.79
CA ILE A 247 -3.29 20.15 -14.50
C ILE A 247 -2.10 20.88 -13.89
N HIS A 248 -2.28 22.17 -13.64
CA HIS A 248 -1.19 23.05 -13.21
C HIS A 248 -1.24 23.38 -11.70
N PHE A 249 -2.33 23.02 -11.02
CA PHE A 249 -2.52 23.30 -9.62
C PHE A 249 -2.67 22.01 -8.84
N VAL A 250 -1.69 21.72 -8.00
CA VAL A 250 -1.67 20.57 -7.09
C VAL A 250 -1.40 21.07 -5.69
N THR A 251 -2.27 20.74 -4.75
CA THR A 251 -2.12 21.07 -3.34
C THR A 251 -1.75 19.84 -2.57
N LYS A 252 -0.58 19.82 -1.95
CA LYS A 252 -0.17 18.77 -1.03
C LYS A 252 -1.12 18.71 0.16
N ASN A 253 -1.57 17.53 0.49
CA ASN A 253 -2.40 17.29 1.66
C ASN A 253 -1.57 16.69 2.79
N ASP A 254 -1.43 17.41 3.89
CA ASP A 254 -0.73 16.98 5.10
C ASP A 254 -1.70 16.57 6.23
N ALA A 255 -3.02 16.55 5.97
CA ALA A 255 -4.02 16.25 7.00
C ALA A 255 -4.10 14.76 7.33
N TRP A 256 -3.82 13.88 6.37
CA TRP A 256 -3.83 12.44 6.57
C TRP A 256 -2.82 11.73 5.67
N CYS A 257 -2.47 10.51 6.04
CA CYS A 257 -1.76 9.56 5.20
C CYS A 257 -2.55 8.25 5.10
N LEU A 258 -2.49 7.67 3.93
CA LEU A 258 -3.16 6.41 3.62
C LEU A 258 -2.07 5.41 3.20
N PRO A 259 -1.68 4.50 4.09
CA PRO A 259 -0.64 3.53 3.82
C PRO A 259 -1.11 2.42 2.86
N ASP A 260 -0.12 1.73 2.34
CA ASP A 260 -0.27 0.45 1.65
C ASP A 260 0.16 -0.71 2.53
#